data_6eed40737e353bf3529b712c59a33c8d
#
_entry.id   6eed40737e353bf3529b712c59a33c8d
#
_cell.length_a   1.000
_cell.length_b   1.000
_cell.length_c   1.000
_cell.angle_alpha   90.00
_cell.angle_beta   90.00
_cell.angle_gamma   90.00
#
_symmetry.space_group_name_H-M   'P 1'
#
loop_
_entity.id
_entity.type
_entity.pdbx_description
1 polymer ?
#
loop_
_entity_poly.entity_id
_entity_poly.type
_entity_poly.pdbx_seq_one_letter_code
_entity_poly.pdbx_strand_id
1 'polypeptide(L)' 'MSFEFAKLAFEDLLAVERIDDRHDYGEQRFILIGMARAVVLFVVYVECEERIRLISARRATKQEYDDYVQQTF' A
#
# COMPACT_ATOMS: atom_id res chain seq x y z
N MET A 1 7.79 1.04 -11.42
CA MET A 1 7.50 2.16 -10.50
C MET A 1 8.64 2.29 -9.50
N SER A 2 9.12 3.49 -9.27
CA SER A 2 10.25 3.69 -8.38
C SER A 2 9.83 3.64 -6.92
N PHE A 3 10.78 3.31 -6.06
CA PHE A 3 10.54 3.32 -4.62
C PHE A 3 10.20 4.73 -4.13
N GLU A 4 10.90 5.74 -4.66
CA GLU A 4 10.65 7.12 -4.27
C GLU A 4 9.23 7.55 -4.59
N PHE A 5 8.69 7.12 -5.71
CA PHE A 5 7.31 7.45 -6.06
C PHE A 5 6.34 6.71 -5.15
N ALA A 6 6.57 5.42 -4.93
CA ALA A 6 5.71 4.63 -4.05
C ALA A 6 5.74 5.14 -2.62
N LYS A 7 6.89 5.68 -2.18
CA LYS A 7 7.03 6.23 -0.85
C LYS A 7 6.02 7.34 -0.57
N LEU A 8 5.62 8.08 -1.60
CA LEU A 8 4.65 9.16 -1.42
C LEU A 8 3.32 8.63 -0.89
N ALA A 9 2.95 7.40 -1.25
CA ALA A 9 1.71 6.82 -0.74
C ALA A 9 1.77 6.61 0.78
N PHE A 10 2.96 6.33 1.33
CA PHE A 10 3.13 6.18 2.76
C PHE A 10 3.00 7.50 3.51
N GLU A 11 3.17 8.60 2.80
CA GLU A 11 3.07 9.95 3.39
C GLU A 11 1.65 10.51 3.31
N ASP A 12 0.76 9.80 2.64
CA ASP A 12 -0.64 10.22 2.52
C ASP A 12 -1.35 9.96 3.85
N LEU A 13 -1.81 11.02 4.49
CA LEU A 13 -2.49 10.91 5.79
C LEU A 13 -3.84 10.21 5.68
N LEU A 14 -4.38 10.07 4.48
CA LEU A 14 -5.65 9.41 4.24
C LEU A 14 -5.46 7.98 3.75
N ALA A 15 -4.23 7.49 3.68
CA ALA A 15 -3.97 6.13 3.24
C ALA A 15 -4.66 5.12 4.16
N VAL A 16 -5.13 4.04 3.57
CA VAL A 16 -5.74 2.94 4.32
C VAL A 16 -4.84 1.73 4.28
N GLU A 17 -4.78 0.99 5.38
CA GLU A 17 -3.88 -0.13 5.53
C GLU A 17 -4.60 -1.33 6.08
N ARG A 18 -4.12 -2.51 5.73
CA ARG A 18 -4.55 -3.74 6.37
C ARG A 18 -3.47 -4.80 6.23
N ILE A 19 -3.62 -5.89 6.99
CA ILE A 19 -2.74 -7.04 6.89
C ILE A 19 -3.13 -7.85 5.66
N ASP A 20 -2.12 -8.26 4.88
CA ASP A 20 -2.34 -9.16 3.75
C ASP A 20 -2.23 -10.60 4.26
N ASP A 21 -3.38 -11.23 4.45
CA ASP A 21 -3.47 -12.58 4.98
C ASP A 21 -3.84 -13.61 3.91
N ARG A 22 -3.78 -13.24 2.64
CA ARG A 22 -4.18 -14.11 1.54
C ARG A 22 -3.28 -15.33 1.38
N HIS A 23 -2.04 -15.20 1.79
CA HIS A 23 -1.04 -16.26 1.66
C HIS A 23 -0.18 -16.28 2.92
N ASP A 24 0.38 -17.47 3.20
CA ASP A 24 1.37 -17.61 4.26
C ASP A 24 2.75 -17.58 3.61
N TYR A 25 3.47 -16.50 3.84
CA TYR A 25 4.80 -16.31 3.26
C TYR A 25 5.91 -16.47 4.29
N GLY A 26 5.56 -16.90 5.51
CA GLY A 26 6.54 -16.96 6.59
C GLY A 26 6.86 -15.60 7.19
N GLU A 27 6.31 -14.54 6.65
CA GLU A 27 6.43 -13.18 7.18
C GLU A 27 5.12 -12.44 6.94
N GLN A 28 4.80 -11.52 7.81
CA GLN A 28 3.56 -10.78 7.69
C GLN A 28 3.72 -9.66 6.68
N ARG A 29 2.79 -9.62 5.73
CA ARG A 29 2.75 -8.58 4.71
C ARG A 29 1.61 -7.63 4.99
N PHE A 30 1.79 -6.40 4.56
CA PHE A 30 0.80 -5.35 4.72
C PHE A 30 0.44 -4.78 3.36
N ILE A 31 -0.79 -4.30 3.26
CA ILE A 31 -1.28 -3.61 2.07
C ILE A 31 -1.60 -2.18 2.47
N LEU A 32 -1.15 -1.24 1.66
CA LEU A 32 -1.47 0.16 1.83
C LEU A 32 -2.03 0.70 0.53
N ILE A 33 -3.17 1.37 0.61
CA ILE A 33 -3.71 2.11 -0.54
C ILE A 33 -3.59 3.58 -0.19
N GLY A 34 -2.81 4.30 -0.96
CA GLY A 34 -2.56 5.71 -0.70
C GLY A 34 -2.26 6.47 -1.96
N MET A 35 -2.37 7.78 -1.89
CA MET A 35 -2.17 8.65 -3.04
C MET A 35 -0.73 9.10 -3.12
N ALA A 36 -0.15 8.93 -4.30
CA ALA A 36 1.15 9.46 -4.65
C ALA A 36 0.91 10.49 -5.75
N ARG A 37 1.03 11.77 -5.40
CA ARG A 37 0.66 12.88 -6.26
C ARG A 37 -0.82 12.74 -6.65
N ALA A 38 -1.13 12.57 -7.92
CA ALA A 38 -2.51 12.46 -8.39
C ALA A 38 -2.92 11.01 -8.69
N VAL A 39 -2.15 10.03 -8.21
CA VAL A 39 -2.38 8.62 -8.53
C VAL A 39 -2.54 7.83 -7.23
N VAL A 40 -3.60 7.04 -7.14
CA VAL A 40 -3.79 6.13 -6.01
C VAL A 40 -3.05 4.85 -6.30
N LEU A 41 -2.22 4.40 -5.36
CA LEU A 41 -1.39 3.22 -5.50
C LEU A 41 -1.84 2.13 -4.54
N PHE A 42 -1.68 0.89 -5.01
CA PHE A 42 -1.84 -0.30 -4.18
C PHE A 42 -0.44 -0.83 -3.91
N VAL A 43 -0.03 -0.84 -2.65
CA VAL A 43 1.34 -1.15 -2.25
C VAL A 43 1.32 -2.32 -1.30
N VAL A 44 2.20 -3.30 -1.54
CA VAL A 44 2.41 -4.42 -0.63
C VAL A 44 3.82 -4.30 -0.06
N TYR A 45 3.94 -4.39 1.25
CA TYR A 45 5.23 -4.20 1.91
C TYR A 45 5.31 -5.07 3.16
N VAL A 46 6.54 -5.21 3.68
CA VAL A 46 6.80 -5.84 4.97
C VAL A 46 7.57 -4.86 5.83
N GLU A 47 7.39 -4.97 7.14
CA GLU A 47 8.19 -4.21 8.09
C GLU A 47 9.21 -5.16 8.71
N CYS A 48 10.48 -4.73 8.73
CA CYS A 48 11.56 -5.51 9.27
C CYS A 48 12.54 -4.57 9.94
N GLU A 49 12.75 -4.74 11.25
CA GLU A 49 13.71 -3.95 12.02
C GLU A 49 13.51 -2.45 11.82
N GLU A 50 12.27 -2.00 11.93
CA GLU A 50 11.88 -0.60 11.78
C GLU A 50 12.06 -0.06 10.36
N ARG A 51 12.25 -0.95 9.40
CA ARG A 51 12.36 -0.58 7.98
C ARG A 51 11.19 -1.15 7.22
N ILE A 52 10.84 -0.46 6.15
CA ILE A 52 9.81 -0.93 5.23
C ILE A 52 10.51 -1.47 4.00
N ARG A 53 10.19 -2.73 3.66
CA ARG A 53 10.67 -3.34 2.42
C ARG A 53 9.49 -3.46 1.46
N LEU A 54 9.60 -2.77 0.34
CA LEU A 54 8.57 -2.77 -0.68
C LEU A 54 8.58 -4.10 -1.41
N ILE A 55 7.44 -4.76 -1.45
CA ILE A 55 7.27 -6.00 -2.23
C ILE A 55 6.77 -5.66 -3.63
N SER A 56 5.72 -4.86 -3.72
CA SER A 56 5.18 -4.44 -5.01
C SER A 56 4.42 -3.14 -4.85
N ALA A 57 4.31 -2.41 -5.95
CA ALA A 57 3.51 -1.20 -6.00
C ALA A 57 2.97 -1.07 -7.41
N ARG A 58 1.70 -0.75 -7.52
CA ARG A 58 1.03 -0.56 -8.81
C ARG A 58 -0.12 0.41 -8.61
N ARG A 59 -0.68 0.87 -9.70
CA ARG A 59 -1.89 1.70 -9.62
C ARG A 59 -3.02 0.86 -9.03
N ALA A 60 -3.85 1.52 -8.24
CA ALA A 60 -5.04 0.89 -7.69
C ALA A 60 -6.03 0.55 -8.82
N THR A 61 -6.73 -0.57 -8.66
CA THR A 61 -7.87 -0.89 -9.51
C THR A 61 -9.02 0.04 -9.13
N LYS A 62 -10.10 0.02 -9.93
CA LYS A 62 -11.26 0.83 -9.59
C LYS A 62 -11.83 0.47 -8.22
N GLN A 63 -11.90 -0.83 -7.92
CA GLN A 63 -12.41 -1.27 -6.61
C GLN A 63 -11.52 -0.78 -5.47
N GLU A 64 -10.20 -0.87 -5.65
CA GLU A 64 -9.26 -0.42 -4.65
C GLU A 64 -9.32 1.10 -4.48
N TYR A 65 -9.49 1.82 -5.58
CA TYR A 65 -9.68 3.25 -5.53
C TYR A 65 -10.94 3.61 -4.74
N ASP A 66 -12.04 2.90 -4.99
CA ASP A 66 -13.29 3.12 -4.28
C ASP A 66 -13.12 2.84 -2.79
N ASP A 67 -12.37 1.78 -2.43
CA ASP A 67 -12.08 1.46 -1.03
C ASP A 67 -11.31 2.60 -0.37
N TYR A 68 -10.36 3.18 -1.09
CA TYR A 68 -9.58 4.32 -0.59
C TYR A 68 -10.48 5.53 -0.36
N VAL A 69 -11.32 5.87 -1.35
CA VAL A 69 -12.19 7.03 -1.27
C VAL A 69 -13.19 6.87 -0.12
N GLN A 70 -13.72 5.67 0.05
CA GLN A 70 -14.71 5.40 1.08
C GLN A 70 -14.09 5.05 2.42
N GLN A 71 -12.77 4.86 2.47
CA GLN A 71 -12.06 4.48 3.68
C GLN A 71 -12.57 3.18 4.29
N THR A 72 -12.93 2.22 3.43
CA THR A 72 -13.56 0.96 3.84
C THR A 72 -12.67 -0.25 3.56
N PHE A 73 -11.40 -0.08 3.44
CA PHE A 73 -10.48 -1.16 3.10
C PHE A 73 -10.33 -2.22 4.20
#